data_0bffb52b27bfea11a74b3a4dff2e4532
#
_entry.id   0bffb52b27bfea11a74b3a4dff2e4532
#
_cell.length_a   1.000
_cell.length_b   1.000
_cell.length_c   1.000
_cell.angle_alpha   90.00
_cell.angle_beta   90.00
_cell.angle_gamma   90.00
#
_symmetry.space_group_name_H-M   'P 1'
#
loop_
_entity.id
_entity.type
_entity.pdbx_description
1 polymer ?
#
loop_
_entity_poly.entity_id
_entity_poly.type
_entity_poly.pdbx_seq_one_letter_code
_entity_poly.pdbx_strand_id
1 'polypeptide(L)'
;MEERQYDLIFICRPDTPEADIDKVIATLESTAADKGAKIESVAKWGRKRMAYRVQKLHEGYFVYMVIKTTHGEVVKELERRLKVADPVIKYLTVRLDEELKRQEKLKRHRERRAARRPRKVAAPAAPVAPIAPPSEQSAPTA
;
A
#
# COMPACT_ATOMS: atom_id res chain seq x y z
N MET A 1 8.21 -24.25 -10.59
CA MET A 1 8.97 -23.16 -9.93
C MET A 1 7.95 -22.22 -9.29
N GLU A 2 8.14 -21.84 -8.03
CA GLU A 2 7.18 -20.96 -7.35
C GLU A 2 7.33 -19.52 -7.87
N GLU A 3 6.22 -18.91 -8.27
CA GLU A 3 6.14 -17.52 -8.64
C GLU A 3 6.36 -16.64 -7.40
N ARG A 4 7.27 -15.68 -7.48
CA ARG A 4 7.63 -14.77 -6.39
C ARG A 4 7.17 -13.37 -6.73
N GLN A 5 6.61 -12.70 -5.73
CA GLN A 5 6.17 -11.32 -5.86
C GLN A 5 7.15 -10.37 -5.18
N TYR A 6 7.48 -9.29 -5.87
CA TYR A 6 8.37 -8.24 -5.41
C TYR A 6 7.70 -6.88 -5.55
N ASP A 7 7.82 -6.07 -4.52
CA ASP A 7 7.50 -4.65 -4.56
C ASP A 7 8.77 -3.85 -4.84
N LEU A 8 8.73 -3.02 -5.85
CA LEU A 8 9.80 -2.11 -6.22
C LEU A 8 9.31 -0.69 -6.06
N ILE A 9 9.96 0.08 -5.19
CA ILE A 9 9.72 1.51 -5.02
C ILE A 9 10.97 2.23 -5.44
N PHE A 10 10.85 3.24 -6.30
CA PHE A 10 11.95 4.14 -6.59
C PHE A 10 11.51 5.59 -6.51
N ILE A 11 12.47 6.45 -6.24
CA ILE A 11 12.28 7.87 -6.04
C ILE A 11 13.12 8.59 -7.06
N CYS A 12 12.48 9.43 -7.87
CA CYS A 12 13.15 10.33 -8.80
C CYS A 12 13.33 11.72 -8.20
N ARG A 13 14.24 12.50 -8.75
CA ARG A 13 14.44 13.92 -8.41
C ARG A 13 13.12 14.69 -8.59
N PRO A 14 12.83 15.67 -7.73
CA PRO A 14 11.59 16.44 -7.81
C PRO A 14 11.51 17.32 -9.10
N ASP A 15 12.66 17.64 -9.68
CA ASP A 15 12.79 18.49 -10.88
C ASP A 15 12.71 17.67 -12.18
N THR A 16 12.55 16.34 -12.08
CA THR A 16 12.50 15.46 -13.26
C THR A 16 11.15 15.60 -13.97
N PRO A 17 11.12 15.85 -15.28
CA PRO A 17 9.89 15.84 -16.07
C PRO A 17 9.22 14.47 -16.02
N GLU A 18 7.90 14.43 -16.07
CA GLU A 18 7.14 13.15 -16.09
C GLU A 18 7.52 12.28 -17.28
N ALA A 19 7.82 12.89 -18.42
CA ALA A 19 8.27 12.18 -19.61
C ALA A 19 9.55 11.36 -19.39
N ASP A 20 10.47 11.82 -18.55
CA ASP A 20 11.70 11.09 -18.25
C ASP A 20 11.44 10.00 -17.21
N ILE A 21 10.50 10.23 -16.29
CA ILE A 21 10.03 9.19 -15.37
C ILE A 21 9.37 8.05 -16.17
N ASP A 22 8.56 8.38 -17.17
CA ASP A 22 7.92 7.40 -18.05
C ASP A 22 8.93 6.60 -18.88
N LYS A 23 10.02 7.23 -19.34
CA LYS A 23 11.12 6.51 -20.00
C LYS A 23 11.80 5.50 -19.07
N VAL A 24 12.01 5.86 -17.80
CA VAL A 24 12.56 4.94 -16.81
C VAL A 24 11.60 3.76 -16.62
N ILE A 25 10.30 4.03 -16.44
CA ILE A 25 9.28 2.98 -16.30
C ILE A 25 9.29 2.06 -17.52
N ALA A 26 9.23 2.60 -18.74
CA ALA A 26 9.25 1.84 -19.98
C ALA A 26 10.52 0.98 -20.14
N THR A 27 11.68 1.50 -19.72
CA THR A 27 12.94 0.74 -19.69
C THR A 27 12.89 -0.43 -18.72
N LEU A 28 12.27 -0.24 -17.56
CA LEU A 28 12.09 -1.32 -16.57
C LEU A 28 11.10 -2.37 -17.07
N GLU A 29 10.01 -1.94 -17.72
CA GLU A 29 8.99 -2.83 -18.30
C GLU A 29 9.58 -3.71 -19.40
N SER A 30 10.33 -3.11 -20.33
CA SER A 30 11.01 -3.86 -21.39
C SER A 30 12.04 -4.85 -20.82
N THR A 31 12.84 -4.42 -19.84
CA THR A 31 13.82 -5.29 -19.19
C THR A 31 13.16 -6.45 -18.43
N ALA A 32 12.03 -6.20 -17.79
CA ALA A 32 11.26 -7.23 -17.10
C ALA A 32 10.70 -8.25 -18.10
N ALA A 33 10.12 -7.78 -19.21
CA ALA A 33 9.59 -8.63 -20.28
C ALA A 33 10.67 -9.50 -20.93
N ASP A 34 11.83 -8.91 -21.26
CA ASP A 34 12.97 -9.63 -21.84
C ASP A 34 13.47 -10.77 -20.97
N LYS A 35 13.32 -10.64 -19.66
CA LYS A 35 13.77 -11.63 -18.68
C LYS A 35 12.64 -12.52 -18.15
N GLY A 36 11.46 -12.47 -18.75
CA GLY A 36 10.32 -13.29 -18.40
C GLY A 36 9.65 -12.94 -17.07
N ALA A 37 9.79 -11.70 -16.59
CA ALA A 37 9.03 -11.20 -15.46
C ALA A 37 7.78 -10.45 -15.93
N LYS A 38 6.73 -10.48 -15.12
CA LYS A 38 5.48 -9.77 -15.37
C LYS A 38 5.33 -8.62 -14.39
N ILE A 39 5.12 -7.42 -14.91
CA ILE A 39 4.71 -6.27 -14.11
C ILE A 39 3.19 -6.33 -13.95
N GLU A 40 2.72 -6.38 -12.72
CA GLU A 40 1.30 -6.47 -12.38
C GLU A 40 0.66 -5.10 -12.28
N SER A 41 1.35 -4.17 -11.66
CA SER A 41 0.86 -2.80 -11.52
C SER A 41 2.00 -1.80 -11.42
N VAL A 42 1.74 -0.60 -11.92
CA VAL A 42 2.60 0.58 -11.79
C VAL A 42 1.75 1.71 -11.24
N ALA A 43 2.15 2.29 -10.12
CA ALA A 43 1.46 3.39 -9.48
C ALA A 43 2.41 4.58 -9.28
N LYS A 44 2.10 5.69 -9.90
CA LYS A 44 2.79 6.95 -9.71
C LYS A 44 2.18 7.67 -8.50
N TRP A 45 2.90 7.70 -7.39
CA TRP A 45 2.42 8.37 -6.19
C TRP A 45 2.65 9.87 -6.20
N GLY A 46 3.39 10.36 -7.17
CA GLY A 46 3.67 11.77 -7.33
C GLY A 46 4.75 12.30 -6.40
N ARG A 47 4.85 13.62 -6.34
CA ARG A 47 5.82 14.34 -5.51
C ARG A 47 5.43 14.27 -4.04
N LYS A 48 6.33 13.76 -3.20
CA LYS A 48 6.13 13.64 -1.75
C LYS A 48 7.39 14.06 -1.01
N ARG A 49 7.20 14.58 0.21
CA ARG A 49 8.28 14.91 1.12
C ARG A 49 8.85 13.63 1.73
N MET A 50 10.17 13.54 1.75
CA MET A 50 10.90 12.44 2.38
C MET A 50 11.08 12.69 3.89
N ALA A 51 11.14 11.61 4.67
CA ALA A 51 11.38 11.70 6.12
C ALA A 51 12.78 12.24 6.47
N TYR A 52 13.74 12.01 5.60
CA TYR A 52 15.11 12.51 5.71
C TYR A 52 15.65 12.92 4.35
N ARG A 53 16.72 13.71 4.35
CA ARG A 53 17.35 14.19 3.12
C ARG A 53 18.08 13.04 2.39
N VAL A 54 17.78 12.90 1.10
CA VAL A 54 18.51 12.01 0.21
C VAL A 54 19.19 12.86 -0.86
N GLN A 55 20.51 12.77 -1.02
CA GLN A 55 21.29 13.61 -1.94
C GLN A 55 21.01 15.13 -1.79
N LYS A 56 20.87 15.60 -0.53
CA LYS A 56 20.52 17.01 -0.18
C LYS A 56 19.09 17.44 -0.56
N LEU A 57 18.25 16.54 -1.12
CA LEU A 57 16.87 16.80 -1.48
C LEU A 57 15.92 16.41 -0.33
N HIS A 58 14.86 17.18 -0.13
CA HIS A 58 13.81 16.93 0.87
C HIS A 58 12.57 16.26 0.27
N GLU A 59 12.40 16.37 -1.04
CA GLU A 59 11.26 15.90 -1.78
C GLU A 59 11.71 15.02 -2.93
N GLY A 60 10.82 14.15 -3.40
CA GLY A 60 11.06 13.31 -4.54
C GLY A 60 9.75 12.83 -5.16
N TYR A 61 9.83 12.39 -6.40
CA TYR A 61 8.71 11.78 -7.10
C TYR A 61 8.76 10.27 -6.89
N PHE A 62 7.71 9.72 -6.25
CA PHE A 62 7.63 8.31 -5.88
C PHE A 62 6.91 7.51 -6.94
N VAL A 63 7.50 6.40 -7.34
CA VAL A 63 6.88 5.40 -8.22
C VAL A 63 6.94 4.05 -7.53
N TYR A 64 5.82 3.34 -7.55
CA TYR A 64 5.65 2.01 -6.99
C TYR A 64 5.30 1.02 -8.09
N MET A 65 5.95 -0.14 -8.11
CA MET A 65 5.74 -1.19 -9.10
C MET A 65 5.63 -2.56 -8.40
N VAL A 66 4.72 -3.40 -8.86
CA VAL A 66 4.58 -4.79 -8.41
C VAL A 66 5.06 -5.71 -9.54
N ILE A 67 6.00 -6.57 -9.21
CA ILE A 67 6.66 -7.46 -10.16
C ILE A 67 6.47 -8.90 -9.73
N LYS A 68 6.02 -9.75 -10.66
CA LYS A 68 5.97 -11.20 -10.49
C LYS A 68 7.03 -11.87 -11.35
N THR A 69 7.84 -12.72 -10.75
CA THR A 69 8.88 -13.45 -11.45
C THR A 69 9.19 -14.79 -10.78
N THR A 70 9.63 -15.73 -11.56
CA THR A 70 10.17 -17.01 -11.07
C THR A 70 11.68 -16.94 -10.78
N HIS A 71 12.38 -15.95 -11.37
CA HIS A 71 13.83 -15.81 -11.31
C HIS A 71 14.26 -14.54 -10.59
N GLY A 72 15.03 -14.68 -9.51
CA GLY A 72 15.55 -13.52 -8.75
C GLY A 72 16.59 -12.67 -9.51
N GLU A 73 17.15 -13.17 -10.60
CA GLU A 73 18.10 -12.44 -11.44
C GLU A 73 17.46 -11.23 -12.15
N VAL A 74 16.17 -11.32 -12.44
CA VAL A 74 15.40 -10.20 -13.03
C VAL A 74 15.45 -8.99 -12.12
N VAL A 75 15.23 -9.21 -10.82
CA VAL A 75 15.24 -8.14 -9.83
C VAL A 75 16.61 -7.45 -9.77
N LYS A 76 17.69 -8.21 -9.78
CA LYS A 76 19.05 -7.66 -9.81
C LYS A 76 19.31 -6.79 -11.04
N GLU A 77 18.80 -7.20 -12.21
CA GLU A 77 18.96 -6.41 -13.44
C GLU A 77 18.12 -5.11 -13.39
N LEU A 78 16.90 -5.18 -12.85
CA LEU A 78 16.07 -3.98 -12.64
C LEU A 78 16.73 -3.01 -11.67
N GLU A 79 17.28 -3.50 -10.57
CA GLU A 79 18.06 -2.68 -9.62
C GLU A 79 19.30 -2.07 -10.28
N ARG A 80 20.00 -2.85 -11.13
CA ARG A 80 21.14 -2.34 -11.88
C ARG A 80 20.75 -1.19 -12.81
N ARG A 81 19.61 -1.31 -13.52
CA ARG A 81 19.07 -0.26 -14.38
C ARG A 81 18.70 0.99 -13.60
N LEU A 82 18.03 0.82 -12.45
CA LEU A 82 17.70 1.95 -11.56
C LEU A 82 18.93 2.65 -11.01
N LYS A 83 19.99 1.90 -10.71
CA LYS A 83 21.25 2.46 -10.19
C LYS A 83 21.98 3.31 -11.24
N VAL A 84 21.84 2.98 -12.52
CA VAL A 84 22.46 3.71 -13.65
C VAL A 84 21.59 4.86 -14.13
N ALA A 85 20.29 4.85 -13.82
CA ALA A 85 19.36 5.89 -14.26
C ALA A 85 19.63 7.21 -13.50
N ASP A 86 20.03 8.26 -14.21
CA ASP A 86 20.38 9.57 -13.65
C ASP A 86 19.26 10.23 -12.82
N PRO A 87 17.95 10.16 -13.20
CA PRO A 87 16.90 10.80 -12.44
C PRO A 87 16.57 10.09 -11.13
N VAL A 88 17.00 8.83 -10.94
CA VAL A 88 16.70 8.04 -9.76
C VAL A 88 17.67 8.34 -8.63
N ILE A 89 17.15 8.80 -7.49
CA ILE A 89 17.96 9.11 -6.30
C ILE A 89 18.00 7.97 -5.29
N LYS A 90 16.96 7.14 -5.25
CA LYS A 90 16.86 6.00 -4.34
C LYS A 90 15.88 4.95 -4.87
N TYR A 91 16.14 3.69 -4.57
CA TYR A 91 15.24 2.59 -4.83
C TYR A 91 15.23 1.60 -3.66
N LEU A 92 14.17 0.82 -3.57
CA LEU A 92 14.01 -0.25 -2.59
C LEU A 92 13.21 -1.37 -3.23
N THR A 93 13.70 -2.60 -3.08
CA THR A 93 13.00 -3.81 -3.51
C THR A 93 12.67 -4.66 -2.30
N VAL A 94 11.44 -5.12 -2.20
CA VAL A 94 10.96 -5.98 -1.11
C VAL A 94 10.33 -7.23 -1.69
N ARG A 95 10.68 -8.38 -1.16
CA ARG A 95 10.08 -9.67 -1.51
C ARG A 95 8.85 -9.90 -0.63
N LEU A 96 7.70 -10.16 -1.25
CA LEU A 96 6.40 -10.25 -0.55
C LEU A 96 5.84 -11.65 -0.40
N ASP A 97 6.34 -12.64 -1.14
CA ASP A 97 5.74 -13.97 -1.18
C ASP A 97 5.64 -14.64 0.21
N GLU A 98 6.65 -14.47 1.06
CA GLU A 98 6.64 -15.00 2.42
C GLU A 98 5.65 -14.28 3.32
N GLU A 99 5.58 -12.96 3.22
CA GLU A 99 4.65 -12.14 4.00
C GLU A 99 3.20 -12.40 3.58
N LEU A 100 2.90 -12.55 2.29
CA LEU A 100 1.59 -12.91 1.79
C LEU A 100 1.14 -14.29 2.32
N LYS A 101 2.01 -15.31 2.26
CA LYS A 101 1.74 -16.64 2.84
C LYS A 101 1.44 -16.53 4.35
N ARG A 102 2.17 -15.70 5.06
CA ARG A 102 1.96 -15.44 6.50
C ARG A 102 0.62 -14.75 6.77
N GLN A 103 0.28 -13.72 5.99
CA GLN A 103 -0.97 -12.99 6.10
C GLN A 103 -2.17 -13.90 5.81
N GLU A 104 -2.12 -14.72 4.77
CA GLU A 104 -3.16 -15.71 4.47
C GLU A 104 -3.37 -16.70 5.61
N LYS A 105 -2.29 -17.22 6.18
CA LYS A 105 -2.37 -18.11 7.35
C LYS A 105 -3.03 -17.43 8.55
N LEU A 106 -2.68 -16.18 8.83
CA LEU A 106 -3.29 -15.39 9.90
C LEU A 106 -4.77 -15.09 9.62
N LYS A 107 -5.11 -14.72 8.37
CA LYS A 107 -6.48 -14.48 7.94
C LYS A 107 -7.34 -15.73 8.13
N ARG A 108 -6.90 -16.87 7.66
CA ARG A 108 -7.57 -18.17 7.81
C ARG A 108 -7.76 -18.53 9.30
N HIS A 109 -6.76 -18.25 10.13
CA HIS A 109 -6.88 -18.47 11.58
C HIS A 109 -7.91 -17.53 12.23
N ARG A 110 -7.95 -16.25 11.83
CA ARG A 110 -8.94 -15.27 12.30
C ARG A 110 -10.37 -15.67 11.91
N GLU A 111 -10.57 -16.11 10.67
CA GLU A 111 -11.85 -16.59 10.15
C GLU A 111 -12.36 -17.80 10.93
N ARG A 112 -11.49 -18.80 11.16
CA ARG A 112 -11.84 -19.98 12.00
C ARG A 112 -12.20 -19.58 13.42
N ARG A 113 -11.50 -18.61 13.99
CA ARG A 113 -11.78 -18.12 15.34
C ARG A 113 -13.09 -17.32 15.41
N ALA A 114 -13.37 -16.51 14.39
CA ALA A 114 -14.62 -15.77 14.26
C ALA A 114 -15.82 -16.71 14.09
N ALA A 115 -15.68 -17.76 13.26
CA ALA A 115 -16.72 -18.78 13.09
C ALA A 115 -17.03 -19.58 14.37
N ARG A 116 -16.03 -19.77 15.26
CA ARG A 116 -16.20 -20.46 16.53
C ARG A 116 -16.76 -19.57 17.65
N ARG A 117 -16.74 -18.23 17.49
CA ARG A 117 -17.36 -17.33 18.46
C ARG A 117 -18.87 -17.33 18.25
N PRO A 118 -19.69 -17.70 19.27
CA PRO A 118 -21.13 -17.54 19.16
C PRO A 118 -21.41 -16.06 18.93
N ARG A 119 -22.20 -15.77 17.90
CA ARG A 119 -22.66 -14.41 17.59
C ARG A 119 -23.39 -13.91 18.84
N LYS A 120 -22.81 -12.96 19.56
CA LYS A 120 -23.48 -12.28 20.67
C LYS A 120 -24.69 -11.57 20.06
N VAL A 121 -25.85 -12.20 20.20
CA VAL A 121 -27.12 -11.58 19.79
C VAL A 121 -27.20 -10.32 20.61
N ALA A 122 -27.19 -9.16 19.96
CA ALA A 122 -27.44 -7.90 20.62
C ALA A 122 -28.80 -8.05 21.32
N ALA A 123 -28.82 -7.92 22.63
CA ALA A 123 -30.07 -7.92 23.39
C ALA A 123 -30.96 -6.83 22.79
N PRO A 124 -32.24 -7.11 22.51
CA PRO A 124 -33.14 -6.10 21.98
C PRO A 124 -33.12 -4.91 22.94
N ALA A 125 -32.87 -3.71 22.41
CA ALA A 125 -32.93 -2.49 23.17
C ALA A 125 -34.30 -2.45 23.91
N ALA A 126 -34.26 -2.36 25.23
CA ALA A 126 -35.45 -2.17 26.00
C ALA A 126 -36.20 -0.93 25.49
N PRO A 127 -37.54 -1.00 25.34
CA PRO A 127 -38.28 0.16 24.88
C PRO A 127 -38.10 1.32 25.86
N VAL A 128 -37.60 2.43 25.37
CA VAL A 128 -37.48 3.68 26.13
C VAL A 128 -38.92 4.12 26.45
N ALA A 129 -39.29 4.09 27.74
CA ALA A 129 -40.56 4.61 28.19
C ALA A 129 -40.67 6.10 27.82
N PRO A 130 -41.82 6.58 27.31
CA PRO A 130 -41.99 8.00 26.99
C PRO A 130 -41.91 8.83 28.28
N ILE A 131 -41.00 9.79 28.25
CA ILE A 131 -40.89 10.83 29.32
C ILE A 131 -42.16 11.68 29.25
N ALA A 132 -42.98 11.62 30.27
CA ALA A 132 -44.12 12.50 30.43
C ALA A 132 -43.66 13.96 30.58
N PRO A 133 -44.35 14.94 29.95
CA PRO A 133 -43.99 16.35 30.10
C PRO A 133 -44.26 16.83 31.55
N PRO A 134 -43.43 17.74 32.07
CA PRO A 134 -43.63 18.29 33.39
C PRO A 134 -44.92 19.13 33.41
N SER A 135 -45.81 18.84 34.32
CA SER A 135 -47.04 19.60 34.61
C SER A 135 -46.66 20.99 35.10
N GLU A 136 -47.12 22.02 34.41
CA GLU A 136 -47.12 23.40 34.87
C GLU A 136 -47.97 23.50 36.16
N GLN A 137 -47.30 23.75 37.25
CA GLN A 137 -48.00 24.22 38.48
C GLN A 137 -48.09 25.73 38.44
N SER A 138 -49.31 26.21 38.20
CA SER A 138 -49.75 27.60 38.34
C SER A 138 -49.45 28.12 39.74
N ALA A 139 -48.76 29.25 39.76
CA ALA A 139 -48.57 30.04 40.98
C ALA A 139 -49.91 30.72 41.39
N PRO A 140 -50.26 30.75 42.69
CA PRO A 140 -51.36 31.59 43.12
C PRO A 140 -50.89 33.03 43.37
N THR A 141 -51.67 33.96 42.89
CA THR A 141 -51.64 35.37 43.16
C THR A 141 -52.07 35.68 44.59
N ALA A 142 -51.30 36.43 45.31
CA ALA A 142 -51.78 37.34 46.37
C ALA A 142 -50.82 38.55 46.49
#